data_76cc5928e248f81dae8538b48839ad4b
#
_entry.id   76cc5928e248f81dae8538b48839ad4b
#
_cell.length_a   1.000
_cell.length_b   1.000
_cell.length_c   1.000
_cell.angle_alpha   90.00
_cell.angle_beta   90.00
_cell.angle_gamma   90.00
#
_symmetry.space_group_name_H-M   'P 1'
#
loop_
_entity.id
_entity.type
_entity.pdbx_description
1 polymer ?
#
loop_
_entity_poly.entity_id
_entity_poly.type
_entity_poly.pdbx_seq_one_letter_code
_entity_poly.pdbx_strand_id
1 'polypeptide(L)'
;LEKDNRLTVEVDNSINDRIYPQKADFTFYGGIYRDVSLMVVPKDHIALGHFGDTGVKITPALKDGKADIRVETLVEGEGVLSVELLDAAGNIVATATRKSTIS
;
A
#
# COMPACT_ATOMS: atom_id res chain seq x y z
N LEU A 1 -7.23 16.47 9.04
CA LEU A 1 -7.88 16.02 10.28
C LEU A 1 -8.30 17.23 11.10
N GLU A 2 -9.47 17.18 11.67
CA GLU A 2 -9.98 18.19 12.58
C GLU A 2 -9.41 17.97 13.99
N LYS A 3 -9.71 18.90 14.92
CA LYS A 3 -9.25 18.80 16.31
C LYS A 3 -9.80 17.56 17.01
N ASP A 4 -11.06 17.23 16.71
CA ASP A 4 -11.77 16.09 17.25
C ASP A 4 -12.29 15.22 16.09
N ASN A 5 -11.83 13.99 16.02
CA ASN A 5 -12.24 13.03 15.00
C ASN A 5 -12.84 11.80 15.69
N ARG A 6 -13.94 11.30 15.14
CA ARG A 6 -14.58 10.06 15.61
C ARG A 6 -14.48 8.99 14.55
N LEU A 7 -13.91 7.85 14.92
CA LEU A 7 -13.91 6.64 14.12
C LEU A 7 -14.85 5.64 14.77
N THR A 8 -15.78 5.10 13.98
CA THR A 8 -16.66 4.00 14.42
C THR A 8 -16.38 2.80 13.55
N VAL A 9 -16.14 1.66 14.19
CA VAL A 9 -15.91 0.38 13.51
C VAL A 9 -17.02 -0.57 13.93
N GLU A 10 -17.76 -1.08 12.95
CA GLU A 10 -18.78 -2.12 13.15
C GLU A 10 -18.24 -3.45 12.66
N VAL A 11 -18.34 -4.48 13.47
CA VAL A 11 -17.94 -5.85 13.15
C VAL A 11 -19.13 -6.76 13.34
N ASP A 12 -19.56 -7.41 12.28
CA ASP A 12 -20.70 -8.30 12.27
C ASP A 12 -20.25 -9.74 11.91
N ASN A 13 -20.52 -10.68 12.78
CA ASN A 13 -20.28 -12.10 12.61
C ASN A 13 -21.59 -12.91 12.56
N SER A 14 -22.69 -12.28 12.25
CA SER A 14 -23.98 -12.97 12.09
C SER A 14 -23.97 -13.94 10.90
N ILE A 15 -24.86 -14.91 10.93
CA ILE A 15 -25.01 -15.90 9.86
C ILE A 15 -25.41 -15.17 8.57
N ASN A 16 -24.65 -15.40 7.50
CA ASN A 16 -24.85 -14.78 6.21
C ASN A 16 -24.61 -15.79 5.08
N ASP A 17 -25.63 -15.98 4.24
CA ASP A 17 -25.58 -16.95 3.13
C ASP A 17 -24.65 -16.52 1.96
N ARG A 18 -24.13 -15.31 2.00
CA ARG A 18 -23.23 -14.77 0.96
C ARG A 18 -21.75 -14.92 1.26
N ILE A 19 -21.43 -15.46 2.43
CA ILE A 19 -20.06 -15.75 2.85
C ILE A 19 -19.87 -17.26 3.03
N TYR A 20 -18.64 -17.67 3.32
CA TYR A 20 -18.36 -19.09 3.57
C TYR A 20 -19.30 -19.69 4.61
N PRO A 21 -19.66 -20.98 4.47
CA PRO A 21 -20.46 -21.67 5.47
C PRO A 21 -19.82 -21.54 6.84
N GLN A 22 -20.54 -20.94 7.78
CA GLN A 22 -20.10 -20.74 9.16
C GLN A 22 -20.44 -21.96 10.03
N LYS A 23 -20.46 -23.16 9.43
CA LYS A 23 -20.73 -24.43 10.09
C LYS A 23 -19.61 -25.41 9.79
N ALA A 24 -18.74 -25.61 10.74
CA ALA A 24 -17.66 -26.59 10.70
C ALA A 24 -17.31 -27.00 12.14
N ASP A 25 -16.41 -27.99 12.29
CA ASP A 25 -15.99 -28.52 13.60
C ASP A 25 -15.05 -27.57 14.37
N PHE A 26 -15.02 -26.30 14.02
CA PHE A 26 -14.23 -25.27 14.69
C PHE A 26 -15.05 -24.01 14.96
N THR A 27 -14.61 -23.23 15.93
CA THR A 27 -15.33 -22.02 16.35
C THR A 27 -15.05 -20.87 15.38
N PHE A 28 -16.11 -20.21 14.95
CA PHE A 28 -16.04 -18.99 14.16
C PHE A 28 -16.09 -17.78 15.10
N TYR A 29 -14.92 -17.18 15.32
CA TYR A 29 -14.83 -15.96 16.13
C TYR A 29 -15.13 -14.72 15.28
N GLY A 30 -15.84 -13.78 15.86
CA GLY A 30 -16.01 -12.44 15.33
C GLY A 30 -15.10 -11.44 16.04
N GLY A 31 -15.07 -10.21 15.53
CA GLY A 31 -14.32 -9.12 16.12
C GLY A 31 -12.99 -8.85 15.44
N ILE A 32 -12.25 -7.91 16.02
CA ILE A 32 -10.92 -7.51 15.56
C ILE A 32 -9.90 -8.25 16.44
N TYR A 33 -9.09 -9.11 15.84
CA TYR A 33 -8.10 -9.94 16.55
C TYR A 33 -6.66 -9.68 16.09
N ARG A 34 -6.46 -8.78 15.14
CA ARG A 34 -5.15 -8.34 14.66
C ARG A 34 -4.99 -6.85 14.89
N ASP A 35 -3.76 -6.39 14.80
CA ASP A 35 -3.43 -4.98 14.97
C ASP A 35 -4.20 -4.10 14.00
N VAL A 36 -4.65 -2.96 14.50
CA VAL A 36 -5.30 -1.92 13.71
C VAL A 36 -4.48 -0.65 13.87
N SER A 37 -4.13 -0.03 12.77
CA SER A 37 -3.39 1.22 12.76
C SER A 37 -4.11 2.29 11.95
N LEU A 38 -3.98 3.53 12.38
CA LEU A 38 -4.42 4.70 11.64
C LEU A 38 -3.19 5.40 11.06
N MET A 39 -3.11 5.49 9.74
CA MET A 39 -2.05 6.19 9.05
C MET A 39 -2.52 7.57 8.62
N VAL A 40 -1.79 8.60 9.04
CA VAL A 40 -2.03 9.98 8.64
C VAL A 40 -0.95 10.39 7.66
N VAL A 41 -1.35 10.80 6.47
CA VAL A 41 -0.44 11.18 5.39
C VAL A 41 -0.72 12.64 4.97
N PRO A 42 0.27 13.34 4.41
CA PRO A 42 0.04 14.66 3.79
C PRO A 42 -0.88 14.53 2.57
N LYS A 43 -1.37 15.67 2.06
CA LYS A 43 -2.22 15.71 0.88
C LYS A 43 -1.52 15.10 -0.34
N ASP A 44 -0.24 15.42 -0.50
CA ASP A 44 0.59 14.91 -1.58
C ASP A 44 1.41 13.75 -1.04
N HIS A 45 1.14 12.55 -1.52
CA HIS A 45 1.78 11.31 -1.03
C HIS A 45 1.71 10.19 -2.06
N ILE A 46 2.52 9.17 -1.86
CA ILE A 46 2.38 7.91 -2.59
C ILE A 46 1.12 7.22 -2.10
N ALA A 47 0.19 6.96 -3.01
CA ALA A 47 -1.07 6.32 -2.69
C ALA A 47 -0.84 4.93 -2.11
N LEU A 48 -1.52 4.63 -1.02
CA LEU A 48 -1.55 3.28 -0.48
C LEU A 48 -2.45 2.41 -1.36
N GLY A 49 -1.98 1.23 -1.70
CA GLY A 49 -2.76 0.25 -2.44
C GLY A 49 -3.94 -0.29 -1.63
N HIS A 50 -4.76 -1.11 -2.25
CA HIS A 50 -5.82 -1.81 -1.54
C HIS A 50 -5.24 -2.61 -0.36
N PHE A 51 -5.94 -2.59 0.76
CA PHE A 51 -5.56 -3.28 2.00
C PHE A 51 -4.26 -2.78 2.67
N GLY A 52 -3.87 -1.53 2.44
CA GLY A 52 -2.68 -0.95 3.07
C GLY A 52 -1.36 -1.42 2.47
N ASP A 53 -1.37 -1.87 1.22
CA ASP A 53 -0.17 -2.14 0.45
C ASP A 53 0.71 -0.88 0.33
N THR A 54 2.01 -1.06 0.13
CA THR A 54 3.01 0.03 0.04
C THR A 54 2.77 0.98 -1.14
N GLY A 55 1.89 0.62 -2.08
CA GLY A 55 1.61 1.42 -3.27
C GLY A 55 2.76 1.50 -4.28
N VAL A 56 3.85 0.78 -4.06
CA VAL A 56 5.02 0.74 -4.94
C VAL A 56 5.27 -0.67 -5.40
N LYS A 57 5.31 -0.88 -6.73
CA LYS A 57 5.64 -2.15 -7.35
C LYS A 57 6.96 -2.04 -8.09
N ILE A 58 7.89 -2.94 -7.78
CA ILE A 58 9.20 -3.01 -8.43
C ILE A 58 9.30 -4.32 -9.20
N THR A 59 9.59 -4.22 -10.48
CA THR A 59 9.74 -5.37 -11.37
C THR A 59 11.12 -5.34 -12.01
N PRO A 60 12.06 -6.17 -11.55
CA PRO A 60 13.36 -6.31 -12.20
C PRO A 60 13.28 -7.28 -13.38
N ALA A 61 14.00 -6.99 -14.44
CA ALA A 61 14.22 -7.87 -15.58
C ALA A 61 15.72 -7.90 -15.94
N LEU A 62 16.28 -9.09 -16.00
CA LEU A 62 17.67 -9.28 -16.40
C LEU A 62 17.73 -9.75 -17.85
N LYS A 63 18.47 -9.04 -18.69
CA LYS A 63 18.69 -9.39 -20.08
C LYS A 63 20.11 -9.01 -20.51
N ASP A 64 20.83 -9.94 -21.11
CA ASP A 64 22.15 -9.74 -21.70
C ASP A 64 23.16 -9.05 -20.74
N GLY A 65 23.15 -9.44 -19.45
CA GLY A 65 24.02 -8.89 -18.42
C GLY A 65 23.64 -7.47 -17.96
N LYS A 66 22.48 -6.95 -18.39
CA LYS A 66 21.92 -5.68 -17.95
C LYS A 66 20.65 -5.90 -17.12
N ALA A 67 20.43 -5.04 -16.16
CA ALA A 67 19.22 -5.00 -15.36
C ALA A 67 18.30 -3.87 -15.82
N ASP A 68 17.07 -4.21 -16.15
CA ASP A 68 15.99 -3.26 -16.38
C ASP A 68 15.09 -3.26 -15.16
N ILE A 69 14.93 -2.12 -14.51
CA ILE A 69 14.12 -2.01 -13.29
C ILE A 69 12.94 -1.09 -13.56
N ARG A 70 11.76 -1.68 -13.52
CA ARG A 70 10.51 -0.95 -13.65
C ARG A 70 9.94 -0.68 -12.27
N VAL A 71 9.69 0.59 -11.98
CA VAL A 71 9.01 1.04 -10.76
C VAL A 71 7.67 1.64 -11.14
N GLU A 72 6.61 1.09 -10.58
CA GLU A 72 5.23 1.55 -10.78
C GLU A 72 4.67 2.00 -9.42
N THR A 73 4.10 3.18 -9.38
CA THR A 73 3.46 3.71 -8.18
C THR A 73 2.33 4.65 -8.56
N LEU A 74 1.32 4.71 -7.69
CA LEU A 74 0.28 5.72 -7.76
C LEU A 74 0.65 6.86 -6.81
N VAL A 75 0.39 8.08 -7.24
CA VAL A 75 0.63 9.28 -6.43
C VAL A 75 -0.69 10.02 -6.31
N GLU A 76 -1.07 10.37 -5.09
CA GLU A 76 -2.16 11.30 -4.82
C GLU A 76 -1.59 12.70 -4.58
N GLY A 77 -2.19 13.72 -5.23
CA GLY A 77 -1.70 15.07 -5.17
C GLY A 77 -0.69 15.42 -6.26
N GLU A 78 0.03 16.51 -6.06
CA GLU A 78 1.02 17.04 -7.00
C GLU A 78 2.42 16.96 -6.40
N GLY A 79 3.40 16.59 -7.22
CA GLY A 79 4.76 16.51 -6.74
C GLY A 79 5.76 16.00 -7.76
N VAL A 80 6.98 15.84 -7.30
CA VAL A 80 8.06 15.22 -8.05
C VAL A 80 8.39 13.89 -7.39
N LEU A 81 8.18 12.80 -8.12
CA LEU A 81 8.61 11.49 -7.72
C LEU A 81 10.05 11.27 -8.17
N SER A 82 10.93 10.95 -7.22
CA SER A 82 12.32 10.56 -7.48
C SER A 82 12.54 9.12 -7.03
N VAL A 83 13.22 8.36 -7.87
CA VAL A 83 13.61 6.97 -7.61
C VAL A 83 15.11 6.88 -7.74
N GLU A 84 15.76 6.32 -6.75
CA GLU A 84 17.21 6.10 -6.72
C GLU A 84 17.49 4.60 -6.54
N LEU A 85 18.37 4.08 -7.37
CA LEU A 85 18.90 2.73 -7.22
C LEU A 85 20.27 2.82 -6.56
N LEU A 86 20.42 2.12 -5.44
CA LEU A 86 21.64 2.09 -4.66
C LEU A 86 22.36 0.74 -4.80
N ASP A 87 23.66 0.73 -4.78
CA ASP A 87 24.46 -0.47 -4.62
C ASP A 87 24.52 -0.95 -3.15
N ALA A 88 25.18 -2.06 -2.90
CA ALA A 88 25.30 -2.61 -1.55
C ALA A 88 26.12 -1.71 -0.59
N ALA A 89 26.92 -0.80 -1.10
CA ALA A 89 27.67 0.19 -0.32
C ALA A 89 26.89 1.49 -0.10
N GLY A 90 25.69 1.61 -0.69
CA GLY A 90 24.84 2.80 -0.57
C GLY A 90 25.13 3.89 -1.59
N ASN A 91 25.90 3.62 -2.64
CA ASN A 91 26.15 4.60 -3.70
C ASN A 91 25.00 4.56 -4.73
N ILE A 92 24.63 5.73 -5.22
CA ILE A 92 23.62 5.86 -6.27
C ILE A 92 24.20 5.38 -7.60
N VAL A 93 23.60 4.35 -8.18
CA VAL A 93 23.98 3.78 -9.47
C VAL A 93 23.04 4.18 -10.61
N ALA A 94 21.81 4.56 -10.30
CA ALA A 94 20.85 5.08 -11.26
C ALA A 94 19.81 5.96 -10.58
N THR A 95 19.26 6.93 -11.32
CA THR A 95 18.17 7.79 -10.86
C THR A 95 17.12 7.97 -11.94
N ALA A 96 15.87 8.12 -11.53
CA ALA A 96 14.77 8.51 -12.42
C ALA A 96 13.86 9.51 -11.71
N THR A 97 13.35 10.49 -12.43
CA THR A 97 12.49 11.54 -11.88
C THR A 97 11.26 11.74 -12.78
N ARG A 98 10.09 11.85 -12.17
CA ARG A 98 8.82 12.14 -12.86
C ARG A 98 8.02 13.18 -12.09
N LYS A 99 7.41 14.11 -12.80
CA LYS A 99 6.37 14.98 -12.24
C LYS A 99 5.05 14.23 -12.24
N SER A 100 4.36 14.24 -11.10
CA SER A 100 2.95 13.87 -11.02
C SER A 100 2.11 15.11 -11.26
N THR A 101 1.23 15.05 -12.26
CA THR A 101 0.19 16.04 -12.47
C THR A 101 -1.14 15.31 -12.41
N ILE A 102 -2.05 15.81 -11.57
CA ILE A 102 -3.43 15.33 -11.60
C ILE A 102 -4.03 15.83 -12.92
N SER A 103 -4.45 14.92 -13.77
CA SER A 103 -5.24 15.23 -14.95
C SER A 103 -6.71 14.97 -14.68
#